data_12b3cba99885d4c19e7d7236f5834937
#
_entry.id   12b3cba99885d4c19e7d7236f5834937
#
_cell.length_a   1.000
_cell.length_b   1.000
_cell.length_c   1.000
_cell.angle_alpha   90.00
_cell.angle_beta   90.00
_cell.angle_gamma   90.00
#
_symmetry.space_group_name_H-M   'P 1'
#
loop_
_entity.id
_entity.type
_entity.pdbx_description
1 polymer ?
#
loop_
_entity_poly.entity_id
_entity_poly.type
_entity_poly.pdbx_seq_one_letter_code
_entity_poly.pdbx_strand_id
1 'polypeptide(L)'
;MRGLKKRAAFVGAIVAPALALSLPAGTASAHGYISDPPSRQAQCAAGTVSCGDIPYEPQSVEGPKGLSSCSGGNSRFSELDDDSKGWAVTPVSSSTSFQWKLTAQHATSTWEYYAGGQKIAEFDDGGAKPGATVTHQVDFGGLKGQQKVLAVWNVADTSNAFYACIDVNVS
;
A
#
# COMPACT_ATOMS: atom_id res chain seq x y z
N MET A 1 -63.51 30.37 51.68
CA MET A 1 -62.42 30.77 50.73
C MET A 1 -61.55 29.55 50.48
N ARG A 2 -61.63 28.98 49.26
CA ARG A 2 -60.95 27.74 48.96
C ARG A 2 -59.62 28.01 48.24
N GLY A 3 -58.50 27.60 48.87
CA GLY A 3 -57.15 27.72 48.30
C GLY A 3 -56.86 26.67 47.27
N LEU A 4 -56.55 27.10 46.05
CA LEU A 4 -56.17 26.25 44.94
C LEU A 4 -54.68 25.86 45.04
N LYS A 5 -54.41 24.55 45.27
CA LYS A 5 -53.05 24.05 45.30
C LYS A 5 -52.62 23.74 43.86
N LYS A 6 -51.67 24.47 43.31
CA LYS A 6 -51.01 24.20 42.02
C LYS A 6 -50.06 23.00 42.20
N ARG A 7 -50.30 21.95 41.44
CA ARG A 7 -49.38 20.79 41.32
C ARG A 7 -48.39 21.09 40.17
N ALA A 8 -47.10 21.17 40.45
CA ALA A 8 -46.06 21.23 39.47
C ALA A 8 -45.75 19.81 38.99
N ALA A 9 -45.87 19.57 37.69
CA ALA A 9 -45.47 18.31 37.06
C ALA A 9 -43.99 18.43 36.65
N PHE A 10 -43.15 17.61 37.24
CA PHE A 10 -41.76 17.42 36.78
C PHE A 10 -41.75 16.48 35.59
N VAL A 11 -41.37 17.00 34.41
CA VAL A 11 -41.05 16.19 33.22
C VAL A 11 -39.58 15.81 33.33
N GLY A 12 -39.32 14.58 33.70
CA GLY A 12 -37.96 14.01 33.66
C GLY A 12 -37.56 13.68 32.22
N ALA A 13 -36.55 14.37 31.69
CA ALA A 13 -35.93 14.04 30.44
C ALA A 13 -35.01 12.81 30.64
N ILE A 14 -35.36 11.68 30.04
CA ILE A 14 -34.49 10.48 30.00
C ILE A 14 -33.47 10.71 28.88
N VAL A 15 -32.24 11.01 29.25
CA VAL A 15 -31.09 11.01 28.31
C VAL A 15 -30.61 9.54 28.18
N ALA A 16 -30.94 8.92 27.10
CA ALA A 16 -30.37 7.60 26.77
C ALA A 16 -28.93 7.74 26.27
N PRO A 17 -27.95 7.04 26.85
CA PRO A 17 -26.60 7.04 26.30
C PRO A 17 -26.58 6.29 24.96
N ALA A 18 -26.20 6.96 23.88
CA ALA A 18 -25.90 6.33 22.61
C ALA A 18 -24.63 5.49 22.78
N LEU A 19 -24.73 4.16 22.83
CA LEU A 19 -23.60 3.27 22.70
C LEU A 19 -23.09 3.37 21.26
N ALA A 20 -21.97 4.06 21.05
CA ALA A 20 -21.23 3.99 19.80
C ALA A 20 -20.58 2.61 19.72
N LEU A 21 -21.16 1.72 18.93
CA LEU A 21 -20.52 0.47 18.54
C LEU A 21 -19.35 0.81 17.62
N SER A 22 -18.13 0.84 18.17
CA SER A 22 -16.92 0.81 17.36
C SER A 22 -16.82 -0.57 16.72
N LEU A 23 -17.19 -0.68 15.45
CA LEU A 23 -16.87 -1.86 14.65
C LEU A 23 -15.35 -1.98 14.56
N PRO A 24 -14.75 -3.15 14.85
CA PRO A 24 -13.33 -3.34 14.57
C PRO A 24 -13.13 -3.12 13.07
N ALA A 25 -12.21 -2.23 12.70
CA ALA A 25 -11.75 -2.12 11.33
C ALA A 25 -11.21 -3.50 10.95
N GLY A 26 -11.90 -4.20 10.04
CA GLY A 26 -11.45 -5.49 9.54
C GLY A 26 -10.06 -5.30 8.97
N THR A 27 -9.12 -6.16 9.35
CA THR A 27 -7.81 -6.21 8.69
C THR A 27 -8.06 -6.54 7.23
N ALA A 28 -7.77 -5.61 6.33
CA ALA A 28 -7.84 -5.88 4.91
C ALA A 28 -6.85 -7.01 4.60
N SER A 29 -7.35 -8.14 4.11
CA SER A 29 -6.49 -9.24 3.66
C SER A 29 -6.10 -8.99 2.21
N ALA A 30 -5.40 -7.90 1.95
CA ALA A 30 -4.76 -7.61 0.68
C ALA A 30 -3.32 -8.15 0.71
N HIS A 31 -2.82 -8.70 -0.40
CA HIS A 31 -1.44 -9.15 -0.51
C HIS A 31 -0.97 -9.08 -1.96
N GLY A 32 0.20 -8.49 -2.19
CA GLY A 32 0.75 -8.39 -3.54
C GLY A 32 2.13 -7.75 -3.57
N TYR A 33 2.83 -7.92 -4.69
CA TYR A 33 4.14 -7.34 -4.96
C TYR A 33 4.39 -7.24 -6.47
N ILE A 34 5.37 -6.43 -6.89
CA ILE A 34 5.81 -6.38 -8.29
C ILE A 34 6.66 -7.60 -8.59
N SER A 35 6.21 -8.39 -9.57
CA SER A 35 6.88 -9.60 -10.04
C SER A 35 7.77 -9.37 -11.26
N ASP A 36 7.44 -8.37 -12.09
CA ASP A 36 8.18 -8.05 -13.31
C ASP A 36 8.14 -6.53 -13.62
N PRO A 37 9.28 -5.85 -13.79
CA PRO A 37 10.63 -6.31 -13.42
C PRO A 37 10.69 -6.71 -11.94
N PRO A 38 11.56 -7.66 -11.54
CA PRO A 38 11.52 -8.22 -10.19
C PRO A 38 11.81 -7.16 -9.13
N SER A 39 10.85 -6.94 -8.22
CA SER A 39 11.05 -6.11 -7.04
C SER A 39 12.07 -6.72 -6.08
N ARG A 40 12.56 -5.93 -5.11
CA ARG A 40 13.48 -6.42 -4.08
C ARG A 40 12.94 -7.64 -3.35
N GLN A 41 11.65 -7.64 -2.95
CA GLN A 41 11.02 -8.81 -2.34
C GLN A 41 10.87 -9.98 -3.30
N ALA A 42 10.67 -9.73 -4.60
CA ALA A 42 10.67 -10.81 -5.61
C ALA A 42 12.07 -11.43 -5.76
N GLN A 43 13.14 -10.63 -5.71
CA GLN A 43 14.52 -11.11 -5.72
C GLN A 43 14.83 -11.95 -4.48
N CYS A 44 14.36 -11.55 -3.30
CA CYS A 44 14.45 -12.35 -2.08
C CYS A 44 13.74 -13.70 -2.24
N ALA A 45 12.50 -13.70 -2.74
CA ALA A 45 11.70 -14.91 -2.94
C ALA A 45 12.32 -15.88 -3.95
N ALA A 46 12.99 -15.33 -4.97
CA ALA A 46 13.72 -16.12 -5.97
C ALA A 46 15.10 -16.60 -5.50
N GLY A 47 15.58 -16.15 -4.34
CA GLY A 47 16.92 -16.44 -3.83
C GLY A 47 18.04 -15.73 -4.59
N THR A 48 17.72 -14.72 -5.41
CA THR A 48 18.71 -13.91 -6.12
C THR A 48 19.51 -13.06 -5.15
N VAL A 49 18.87 -12.57 -4.10
CA VAL A 49 19.48 -11.84 -2.98
C VAL A 49 19.12 -12.56 -1.68
N SER A 50 20.09 -12.75 -0.80
CA SER A 50 19.85 -13.36 0.50
C SER A 50 19.13 -12.37 1.42
N CYS A 51 17.98 -12.78 1.95
CA CYS A 51 17.12 -11.97 2.82
C CYS A 51 16.65 -12.80 4.03
N GLY A 52 16.24 -12.13 5.11
CA GLY A 52 15.68 -12.77 6.29
C GLY A 52 14.29 -13.38 6.07
N ASP A 53 13.24 -12.73 6.58
CA ASP A 53 11.87 -13.24 6.55
C ASP A 53 11.13 -13.04 5.22
N ILE A 54 11.59 -12.10 4.40
CA ILE A 54 10.92 -11.66 3.15
C ILE A 54 10.61 -12.81 2.17
N PRO A 55 11.49 -13.81 1.95
CA PRO A 55 11.23 -14.93 1.02
C PRO A 55 9.95 -15.71 1.32
N TYR A 56 9.55 -15.75 2.57
CA TYR A 56 8.38 -16.53 3.00
C TYR A 56 7.06 -15.81 2.77
N GLU A 57 7.09 -14.48 2.67
CA GLU A 57 5.90 -13.64 2.50
C GLU A 57 6.19 -12.35 1.72
N PRO A 58 6.72 -12.43 0.48
CA PRO A 58 7.08 -11.26 -0.33
C PRO A 58 5.88 -10.36 -0.64
N GLN A 59 4.66 -10.90 -0.55
CA GLN A 59 3.40 -10.21 -0.78
C GLN A 59 2.92 -9.38 0.41
N SER A 60 3.57 -9.46 1.59
CA SER A 60 3.08 -8.91 2.85
C SER A 60 3.74 -7.59 3.26
N VAL A 61 4.40 -6.90 2.32
CA VAL A 61 5.04 -5.61 2.59
C VAL A 61 4.01 -4.50 2.64
N GLU A 62 3.32 -4.41 3.76
CA GLU A 62 2.22 -3.50 4.04
C GLU A 62 2.65 -2.45 5.07
N GLY A 63 2.13 -1.23 4.93
CA GLY A 63 2.31 -0.13 5.87
C GLY A 63 1.32 1.00 5.66
N PRO A 64 1.35 2.06 6.50
CA PRO A 64 0.52 3.24 6.31
C PRO A 64 0.70 3.85 4.92
N LYS A 65 -0.35 4.45 4.35
CA LYS A 65 -0.26 5.22 3.10
C LYS A 65 0.69 6.41 3.24
N GLY A 66 1.31 6.81 2.12
CA GLY A 66 2.11 8.02 2.02
C GLY A 66 3.57 7.87 2.46
N LEU A 67 4.05 6.64 2.67
CA LEU A 67 5.46 6.41 2.97
C LEU A 67 6.30 6.34 1.69
N SER A 68 7.59 6.63 1.83
CA SER A 68 8.60 6.55 0.76
C SER A 68 9.63 5.44 1.00
N SER A 69 9.32 4.46 1.84
CA SER A 69 10.21 3.34 2.18
C SER A 69 9.83 2.08 1.42
N CYS A 70 10.82 1.28 1.05
CA CYS A 70 10.63 0.01 0.36
C CYS A 70 10.00 -1.06 1.26
N SER A 71 10.20 -0.94 2.58
CA SER A 71 9.64 -1.82 3.61
C SER A 71 8.22 -1.46 4.04
N GLY A 72 7.66 -0.31 3.55
CA GLY A 72 6.41 0.22 4.08
C GLY A 72 6.49 0.63 5.55
N GLY A 73 7.71 0.90 6.07
CA GLY A 73 7.95 1.19 7.49
C GLY A 73 7.84 -0.04 8.40
N ASN A 74 7.73 -1.24 7.84
CA ASN A 74 7.67 -2.48 8.60
C ASN A 74 9.09 -2.95 8.95
N SER A 75 9.44 -2.92 10.24
CA SER A 75 10.78 -3.28 10.73
C SER A 75 11.20 -4.72 10.38
N ARG A 76 10.24 -5.62 10.23
CA ARG A 76 10.46 -7.01 9.79
C ARG A 76 11.05 -7.11 8.39
N PHE A 77 10.76 -6.12 7.54
CA PHE A 77 11.19 -6.03 6.15
C PHE A 77 12.19 -4.91 5.90
N SER A 78 12.83 -4.38 6.95
CA SER A 78 13.76 -3.25 6.88
C SER A 78 14.92 -3.45 5.91
N GLU A 79 15.31 -4.71 5.64
CA GLU A 79 16.32 -5.04 4.63
C GLU A 79 16.00 -4.53 3.23
N LEU A 80 14.71 -4.35 2.91
CA LEU A 80 14.27 -3.79 1.63
C LEU A 80 14.68 -2.32 1.45
N ASP A 81 14.95 -1.60 2.55
CA ASP A 81 15.40 -0.22 2.53
C ASP A 81 16.93 -0.08 2.41
N ASP A 82 17.69 -1.17 2.53
CA ASP A 82 19.13 -1.18 2.40
C ASP A 82 19.57 -1.17 0.93
N ASP A 83 19.94 0.00 0.41
CA ASP A 83 20.42 0.17 -0.96
C ASP A 83 21.78 -0.50 -1.21
N SER A 84 22.54 -0.86 -0.17
CA SER A 84 23.87 -1.51 -0.27
C SER A 84 23.81 -3.04 -0.39
N LYS A 85 22.62 -3.63 -0.30
CA LYS A 85 22.42 -5.09 -0.23
C LYS A 85 22.76 -5.85 -1.53
N GLY A 86 23.08 -5.16 -2.61
CA GLY A 86 23.46 -5.77 -3.89
C GLY A 86 22.27 -6.24 -4.71
N TRP A 87 21.19 -5.45 -4.73
CA TRP A 87 20.01 -5.70 -5.55
C TRP A 87 20.37 -5.81 -7.03
N ALA A 88 19.81 -6.81 -7.71
CA ALA A 88 19.95 -6.94 -9.14
C ALA A 88 19.20 -5.80 -9.84
N VAL A 89 19.88 -5.15 -10.79
CA VAL A 89 19.35 -4.03 -11.56
C VAL A 89 18.87 -4.54 -12.92
N THR A 90 17.60 -4.34 -13.26
CA THR A 90 17.01 -4.78 -14.53
C THR A 90 17.17 -3.69 -15.59
N PRO A 91 17.79 -3.97 -16.76
CA PRO A 91 17.76 -3.05 -17.90
C PRO A 91 16.33 -2.88 -18.41
N VAL A 92 15.90 -1.63 -18.61
CA VAL A 92 14.56 -1.32 -19.09
C VAL A 92 14.59 -0.17 -20.10
N SER A 93 13.54 -0.05 -20.93
CA SER A 93 13.33 1.10 -21.81
C SER A 93 12.74 2.29 -21.07
N SER A 94 12.74 3.46 -21.72
CA SER A 94 12.14 4.68 -21.17
C SER A 94 10.64 4.57 -20.88
N SER A 95 9.95 3.58 -21.47
CA SER A 95 8.58 3.19 -21.13
C SER A 95 8.56 1.68 -20.90
N THR A 96 8.14 1.26 -19.71
CA THR A 96 8.29 -0.13 -19.25
C THR A 96 7.02 -0.59 -18.52
N SER A 97 6.65 -1.85 -18.76
CA SER A 97 5.53 -2.48 -18.03
C SER A 97 5.99 -2.93 -16.66
N PHE A 98 5.20 -2.61 -15.63
CA PHE A 98 5.33 -3.15 -14.28
C PHE A 98 4.15 -4.06 -13.99
N GLN A 99 4.44 -5.28 -13.55
CA GLN A 99 3.41 -6.28 -13.26
C GLN A 99 3.32 -6.56 -11.77
N TRP A 100 2.17 -6.25 -11.18
CA TRP A 100 1.79 -6.69 -9.86
C TRP A 100 1.24 -8.12 -9.90
N LYS A 101 1.69 -8.93 -8.96
CA LYS A 101 1.12 -10.24 -8.63
C LYS A 101 0.40 -10.12 -7.31
N LEU A 102 -0.95 -10.24 -7.34
CA LEU A 102 -1.79 -10.16 -6.17
C LEU A 102 -2.18 -11.56 -5.72
N THR A 103 -1.74 -11.93 -4.53
CA THR A 103 -2.12 -13.22 -3.92
C THR A 103 -3.44 -13.10 -3.15
N ALA A 104 -3.83 -11.88 -2.78
CA ALA A 104 -5.15 -11.54 -2.28
C ALA A 104 -5.55 -10.16 -2.81
N GLN A 105 -6.58 -10.12 -3.66
CA GLN A 105 -7.08 -8.89 -4.27
C GLN A 105 -7.97 -8.12 -3.31
N HIS A 106 -7.89 -6.79 -3.34
CA HIS A 106 -8.69 -5.90 -2.52
C HIS A 106 -9.13 -4.66 -3.29
N ALA A 107 -10.20 -4.00 -2.83
CA ALA A 107 -10.63 -2.71 -3.40
C ALA A 107 -9.47 -1.72 -3.40
N THR A 108 -9.20 -1.12 -4.56
CA THR A 108 -8.02 -0.30 -4.82
C THR A 108 -8.41 1.14 -5.12
N SER A 109 -7.78 2.10 -4.45
CA SER A 109 -7.90 3.51 -4.84
C SER A 109 -6.93 3.82 -5.98
N THR A 110 -5.63 3.79 -5.72
CA THR A 110 -4.61 4.14 -6.71
C THR A 110 -3.42 3.19 -6.68
N TRP A 111 -2.72 3.15 -7.81
CA TRP A 111 -1.39 2.60 -7.97
C TRP A 111 -0.46 3.76 -8.32
N GLU A 112 0.61 3.92 -7.57
CA GLU A 112 1.52 5.04 -7.74
C GLU A 112 2.94 4.54 -7.96
N TYR A 113 3.70 5.26 -8.82
CA TYR A 113 5.09 4.95 -9.11
C TYR A 113 5.93 6.19 -8.92
N TYR A 114 7.05 6.04 -8.21
CA TYR A 114 7.99 7.12 -7.91
C TYR A 114 9.39 6.73 -8.34
N ALA A 115 10.12 7.65 -8.99
CA ALA A 115 11.53 7.53 -9.32
C ALA A 115 12.16 8.90 -9.37
N GLY A 116 13.47 9.01 -9.10
CA GLY A 116 14.17 10.29 -9.12
C GLY A 116 13.59 11.33 -8.14
N GLY A 117 12.94 10.87 -7.05
CA GLY A 117 12.32 11.74 -6.04
C GLY A 117 10.97 12.35 -6.45
N GLN A 118 10.36 11.90 -7.53
CA GLN A 118 9.08 12.41 -8.02
C GLN A 118 8.11 11.27 -8.38
N LYS A 119 6.80 11.57 -8.39
CA LYS A 119 5.79 10.65 -8.94
C LYS A 119 5.90 10.67 -10.47
N ILE A 120 6.09 9.50 -11.07
CA ILE A 120 6.22 9.32 -12.52
C ILE A 120 4.97 8.73 -13.16
N ALA A 121 4.13 8.03 -12.38
CA ALA A 121 2.84 7.54 -12.86
C ALA A 121 1.85 7.35 -11.71
N GLU A 122 0.56 7.44 -12.04
CA GLU A 122 -0.56 7.12 -11.17
C GLU A 122 -1.69 6.52 -12.00
N PHE A 123 -2.32 5.46 -11.49
CA PHE A 123 -3.49 4.81 -12.08
C PHE A 123 -4.57 4.74 -11.01
N ASP A 124 -5.77 5.26 -11.30
CA ASP A 124 -6.90 5.31 -10.37
C ASP A 124 -7.90 4.19 -10.72
N ASP A 125 -8.08 3.25 -9.81
CA ASP A 125 -9.06 2.17 -9.93
C ASP A 125 -10.43 2.53 -9.32
N GLY A 126 -10.57 3.71 -8.73
CA GLY A 126 -11.85 4.23 -8.20
C GLY A 126 -12.52 3.34 -7.16
N GLY A 127 -11.77 2.54 -6.43
CA GLY A 127 -12.29 1.59 -5.45
C GLY A 127 -12.62 0.20 -6.03
N ALA A 128 -12.36 -0.04 -7.32
CA ALA A 128 -12.58 -1.36 -7.92
C ALA A 128 -11.64 -2.43 -7.32
N LYS A 129 -12.10 -3.68 -7.35
CA LYS A 129 -11.28 -4.83 -6.99
C LYS A 129 -10.55 -5.34 -8.25
N PRO A 130 -9.20 -5.28 -8.28
CA PRO A 130 -8.43 -5.71 -9.44
C PRO A 130 -8.41 -7.23 -9.60
N GLY A 131 -7.91 -7.70 -10.76
CA GLY A 131 -7.57 -9.10 -11.00
C GLY A 131 -6.33 -9.55 -10.22
N ALA A 132 -5.99 -10.85 -10.30
CA ALA A 132 -4.80 -11.40 -9.64
C ALA A 132 -3.48 -10.88 -10.24
N THR A 133 -3.53 -10.37 -11.46
CA THR A 133 -2.41 -9.73 -12.15
C THR A 133 -2.85 -8.36 -12.64
N VAL A 134 -2.06 -7.33 -12.33
CA VAL A 134 -2.27 -5.95 -12.79
C VAL A 134 -1.01 -5.48 -13.48
N THR A 135 -1.13 -4.94 -14.69
CA THR A 135 0.02 -4.46 -15.45
C THR A 135 -0.18 -2.99 -15.82
N HIS A 136 0.82 -2.18 -15.50
CA HIS A 136 0.83 -0.77 -15.83
C HIS A 136 2.02 -0.44 -16.73
N GLN A 137 1.78 0.35 -17.77
CA GLN A 137 2.83 0.94 -18.59
C GLN A 137 3.26 2.25 -17.96
N VAL A 138 4.51 2.34 -17.55
CA VAL A 138 5.07 3.51 -16.86
C VAL A 138 6.15 4.16 -17.73
N ASP A 139 6.01 5.46 -17.96
CA ASP A 139 7.00 6.30 -18.64
C ASP A 139 7.91 6.96 -17.60
N PHE A 140 9.22 6.88 -17.81
CA PHE A 140 10.20 7.46 -16.89
C PHE A 140 10.40 8.98 -17.07
N GLY A 141 9.67 9.63 -18.01
CA GLY A 141 9.67 11.08 -18.14
C GLY A 141 11.05 11.69 -18.45
N GLY A 142 11.92 10.96 -19.13
CA GLY A 142 13.28 11.39 -19.44
C GLY A 142 14.33 11.03 -18.39
N LEU A 143 13.98 10.41 -17.28
CA LEU A 143 14.96 9.81 -16.35
C LEU A 143 15.75 8.72 -17.07
N LYS A 144 17.07 8.69 -16.82
CA LYS A 144 18.02 7.75 -17.43
C LYS A 144 18.93 7.14 -16.37
N GLY A 145 19.59 6.05 -16.78
CA GLY A 145 20.53 5.36 -15.89
C GLY A 145 19.85 4.61 -14.75
N GLN A 146 20.59 4.35 -13.69
CA GLN A 146 20.05 3.61 -12.54
C GLN A 146 18.98 4.41 -11.79
N GLN A 147 17.84 3.79 -11.60
CA GLN A 147 16.70 4.31 -10.86
C GLN A 147 16.21 3.27 -9.86
N LYS A 148 15.84 3.72 -8.68
CA LYS A 148 15.04 2.96 -7.73
C LYS A 148 13.59 3.41 -7.91
N VAL A 149 12.75 2.52 -8.40
CA VAL A 149 11.31 2.76 -8.53
C VAL A 149 10.62 2.28 -7.27
N LEU A 150 9.90 3.16 -6.59
CA LEU A 150 8.97 2.79 -5.53
C LEU A 150 7.58 2.68 -6.14
N ALA A 151 7.02 1.49 -6.11
CA ALA A 151 5.64 1.20 -6.50
C ALA A 151 4.76 1.05 -5.25
N VAL A 152 3.62 1.74 -5.24
CA VAL A 152 2.69 1.78 -4.11
C VAL A 152 1.30 1.37 -4.56
N TRP A 153 0.71 0.38 -3.89
CA TRP A 153 -0.67 -0.03 -4.07
C TRP A 153 -1.52 0.46 -2.90
N ASN A 154 -2.32 1.50 -3.13
CA ASN A 154 -3.20 2.11 -2.13
C ASN A 154 -4.53 1.35 -2.03
N VAL A 155 -4.80 0.68 -0.92
CA VAL A 155 -6.06 -0.02 -0.65
C VAL A 155 -7.16 1.01 -0.39
N ALA A 156 -8.35 0.83 -1.00
CA ALA A 156 -9.38 1.88 -1.00
C ALA A 156 -10.03 2.11 0.37
N ASP A 157 -10.33 1.04 1.10
CA ASP A 157 -11.14 1.03 2.32
C ASP A 157 -10.32 0.87 3.61
N THR A 158 -8.99 1.05 3.52
CA THR A 158 -8.07 1.05 4.67
C THR A 158 -7.13 2.25 4.64
N SER A 159 -6.43 2.50 5.75
CA SER A 159 -5.34 3.48 5.83
C SER A 159 -4.01 2.95 5.29
N ASN A 160 -3.97 1.71 4.78
CA ASN A 160 -2.76 1.02 4.41
C ASN A 160 -2.53 0.97 2.89
N ALA A 161 -1.28 0.74 2.53
CA ALA A 161 -0.79 0.50 1.17
C ALA A 161 0.24 -0.64 1.19
N PHE A 162 0.47 -1.24 0.01
CA PHE A 162 1.55 -2.20 -0.22
C PHE A 162 2.67 -1.52 -0.99
N TYR A 163 3.90 -1.86 -0.64
CA TYR A 163 5.11 -1.22 -1.13
C TYR A 163 6.01 -2.22 -1.85
N ALA A 164 6.60 -1.80 -2.96
CA ALA A 164 7.60 -2.58 -3.67
C ALA A 164 8.65 -1.65 -4.27
N CYS A 165 9.94 -1.92 -4.03
CA CYS A 165 11.02 -1.24 -4.72
C CYS A 165 11.59 -2.13 -5.83
N ILE A 166 11.89 -1.51 -6.96
CA ILE A 166 12.43 -2.15 -8.15
C ILE A 166 13.67 -1.36 -8.58
N ASP A 167 14.80 -2.04 -8.71
CA ASP A 167 16.05 -1.43 -9.18
C ASP A 167 16.18 -1.64 -10.69
N VAL A 168 16.21 -0.55 -11.46
CA VAL A 168 16.23 -0.58 -12.93
C VAL A 168 17.34 0.30 -13.49
N ASN A 169 17.77 0.01 -14.73
CA ASN A 169 18.65 0.87 -15.51
C ASN A 169 17.93 1.29 -16.79
N VAL A 170 17.54 2.55 -16.87
CA VAL A 170 16.73 3.12 -17.95
C VAL A 170 17.63 3.53 -19.11
N SER A 171 17.39 2.97 -20.29
CA SER A 171 18.11 3.28 -21.54
C SER A 171 17.51 4.47 -22.29
#